data_876b5b3ff75b3735e2648b2b0272fdb3
#
_entry.id   876b5b3ff75b3735e2648b2b0272fdb3
#
_cell.length_a   1.000
_cell.length_b   1.000
_cell.length_c   1.000
_cell.angle_alpha   90.00
_cell.angle_beta   90.00
_cell.angle_gamma   90.00
#
_symmetry.space_group_name_H-M   'P 1'
#
loop_
_entity.id
_entity.type
_entity.pdbx_description
1 polymer ?
#
loop_
_entity_poly.entity_id
_entity_poly.type
_entity_poly.pdbx_seq_one_letter_code
_entity_poly.pdbx_strand_id
1 'polypeptide(L)'
;MMTMAWATMYVHAITVTDTIFNRQAHEEDFAFGADIGFVSQMESWGTKWLDKNGRQKDILQILKEQGINNVRLRVWVNPSGGWCGKADVVKMAKRAKAKGMGIMLSFHYSDSWADPGTQDRPAAWKNHSVAQLEQDVYDHTKDVISALQAVGITPRWAQIGNETKRGMFYPTCQTNKGGTDNFARMLKAGIRACRDCDSTILTIIHLPEGHDNSLYRSMFDALKSQGVKWDMIGMSAYPRWSHLDGPTMITKVMANIKDLEKRYGTKVMVVETGHYWNKPIEANQYLVGLMDQLIKNGDPGCFYWEPESMAGYDLGAWDQNTKRPTVAMDAYLGIKHTEVSWLMKAQMTAPTQEQDIADELTLKADVKHVRNRTQKVDFYLDKQLAGTMTESPYELTVKSVEPGLHTAWVKVTDSDKNTQLSDTVTFFTGESAQMDAPIVTDGTQKGGTARWSMTINTPGKYRLLFKYTAKNLCGAEARISGDSIGRLYFTKNADAYLRRDIEMSESGNAEFSLTATSSYGLPDITWLRIYPLEQQPLPSPANLTGISSQQTCDDEMVEVYSLSGMFLRRLPASQLGFSLGDRPSAVVVLPNCVGGTPNIVRKQRLK
;
A
#
# COMPACT_ATOMS: atom_id res chain seq x y z
N MET A 1 5.23 -11.94 -35.09
CA MET A 1 4.64 -11.49 -33.82
C MET A 1 5.57 -11.88 -32.70
N MET A 2 6.38 -10.94 -32.22
CA MET A 2 7.24 -11.14 -31.05
C MET A 2 6.67 -10.25 -29.94
N THR A 3 6.07 -10.87 -28.95
CA THR A 3 5.58 -10.22 -27.75
C THR A 3 6.78 -9.69 -26.96
N MET A 4 6.91 -8.36 -26.87
CA MET A 4 7.79 -7.73 -25.90
C MET A 4 7.27 -8.05 -24.49
N ALA A 5 7.96 -8.92 -23.78
CA ALA A 5 7.77 -9.06 -22.33
C ALA A 5 8.35 -7.80 -21.67
N TRP A 6 7.48 -6.93 -21.18
CA TRP A 6 7.85 -5.89 -20.22
C TRP A 6 8.31 -6.59 -18.95
N ALA A 7 9.59 -6.50 -18.64
CA ALA A 7 10.08 -6.85 -17.31
C ALA A 7 9.48 -5.83 -16.35
N THR A 8 8.36 -6.18 -15.75
CA THR A 8 7.83 -5.45 -14.60
C THR A 8 8.89 -5.56 -13.51
N MET A 9 9.61 -4.49 -13.24
CA MET A 9 10.35 -4.37 -11.98
C MET A 9 9.32 -4.53 -10.88
N TYR A 10 9.31 -5.67 -10.20
CA TYR A 10 8.60 -5.83 -8.94
C TYR A 10 9.29 -4.90 -7.93
N VAL A 11 8.75 -3.72 -7.77
CA VAL A 11 9.05 -2.92 -6.59
C VAL A 11 8.53 -3.76 -5.42
N HIS A 12 9.43 -4.29 -4.61
CA HIS A 12 9.04 -5.00 -3.41
C HIS A 12 8.33 -3.99 -2.52
N ALA A 13 7.04 -4.22 -2.27
CA ALA A 13 6.28 -3.39 -1.36
C ALA A 13 6.95 -3.42 0.02
N ILE A 14 7.17 -2.24 0.59
CA ILE A 14 7.78 -2.08 1.90
C ILE A 14 6.65 -1.94 2.91
N THR A 15 6.69 -2.75 3.98
CA THR A 15 5.70 -2.66 5.04
C THR A 15 6.17 -1.67 6.11
N VAL A 16 5.35 -0.65 6.37
CA VAL A 16 5.52 0.34 7.44
C VAL A 16 4.50 0.08 8.53
N THR A 17 4.88 0.30 9.78
CA THR A 17 3.98 0.14 10.94
C THR A 17 3.78 1.45 11.68
N ASP A 18 2.52 1.71 12.10
CA ASP A 18 2.14 2.83 12.94
C ASP A 18 1.40 2.33 14.18
N THR A 19 1.60 2.95 15.34
CA THR A 19 0.78 2.70 16.52
C THR A 19 -0.45 3.61 16.47
N ILE A 20 -1.64 3.00 16.37
CA ILE A 20 -2.92 3.72 16.25
C ILE A 20 -3.54 3.99 17.61
N PHE A 21 -3.45 3.03 18.52
CA PHE A 21 -3.89 3.19 19.91
C PHE A 21 -2.95 2.47 20.87
N ASN A 22 -2.88 2.95 22.11
CA ASN A 22 -2.12 2.29 23.17
C ASN A 22 -2.96 1.14 23.75
N ARG A 23 -2.63 -0.08 23.35
CA ARG A 23 -3.31 -1.30 23.81
C ARG A 23 -3.43 -1.39 25.33
N GLN A 24 -2.38 -1.07 26.08
CA GLN A 24 -2.35 -1.17 27.54
C GLN A 24 -3.29 -0.18 28.23
N ALA A 25 -3.50 0.98 27.66
CA ALA A 25 -4.43 1.97 28.20
C ALA A 25 -5.90 1.49 28.19
N HIS A 26 -6.19 0.41 27.44
CA HIS A 26 -7.54 -0.14 27.26
C HIS A 26 -7.63 -1.60 27.73
N GLU A 27 -6.70 -2.06 28.57
CA GLU A 27 -6.66 -3.45 29.06
C GLU A 27 -7.92 -3.86 29.84
N GLU A 28 -8.46 -2.97 30.65
CA GLU A 28 -9.60 -3.24 31.52
C GLU A 28 -10.94 -2.89 30.88
N ASP A 29 -10.97 -1.86 30.03
CA ASP A 29 -12.19 -1.28 29.51
C ASP A 29 -12.65 -1.90 28.18
N PHE A 30 -11.71 -2.47 27.41
CA PHE A 30 -11.99 -3.02 26.09
C PHE A 30 -11.64 -4.52 26.00
N ALA A 31 -12.59 -5.34 25.58
CA ALA A 31 -12.37 -6.75 25.31
C ALA A 31 -11.70 -6.95 23.95
N PHE A 32 -10.40 -7.16 23.93
CA PHE A 32 -9.66 -7.65 22.78
C PHE A 32 -9.85 -9.18 22.72
N GLY A 33 -10.84 -9.63 21.96
CA GLY A 33 -11.35 -10.99 22.06
C GLY A 33 -10.99 -11.90 20.90
N ALA A 34 -10.99 -13.21 21.16
CA ALA A 34 -10.94 -14.25 20.14
C ALA A 34 -11.92 -15.37 20.48
N ASP A 35 -12.67 -15.84 19.46
CA ASP A 35 -13.39 -17.12 19.53
C ASP A 35 -12.40 -18.26 19.29
N ILE A 36 -12.44 -19.31 20.12
CA ILE A 36 -11.48 -20.41 20.12
C ILE A 36 -12.17 -21.78 20.17
N GLY A 37 -13.36 -21.89 19.64
CA GLY A 37 -14.17 -23.11 19.71
C GLY A 37 -13.55 -24.33 19.01
N PHE A 38 -12.69 -24.11 18.00
CA PHE A 38 -12.00 -25.19 17.28
C PHE A 38 -10.74 -25.72 17.99
N VAL A 39 -10.19 -25.01 18.94
CA VAL A 39 -8.87 -25.34 19.53
C VAL A 39 -8.80 -26.76 20.05
N SER A 40 -9.75 -27.21 20.91
CA SER A 40 -9.74 -28.55 21.47
C SER A 40 -9.79 -29.64 20.40
N GLN A 41 -10.57 -29.44 19.35
CA GLN A 41 -10.69 -30.37 18.23
C GLN A 41 -9.40 -30.42 17.39
N MET A 42 -8.83 -29.28 17.06
CA MET A 42 -7.56 -29.20 16.31
C MET A 42 -6.39 -29.80 17.10
N GLU A 43 -6.33 -29.59 18.40
CA GLU A 43 -5.33 -30.21 19.26
C GLU A 43 -5.48 -31.74 19.28
N SER A 44 -6.71 -32.27 19.24
CA SER A 44 -6.95 -33.71 19.15
C SER A 44 -6.45 -34.32 17.84
N TRP A 45 -6.37 -33.54 16.77
CA TRP A 45 -5.77 -33.92 15.49
C TRP A 45 -4.24 -33.77 15.47
N GLY A 46 -3.62 -33.40 16.61
CA GLY A 46 -2.18 -33.22 16.72
C GLY A 46 -1.65 -31.87 16.25
N THR A 47 -2.54 -30.88 16.05
CA THR A 47 -2.12 -29.52 15.66
C THR A 47 -1.10 -28.94 16.64
N LYS A 48 -0.01 -28.43 16.13
CA LYS A 48 1.03 -27.71 16.87
C LYS A 48 0.94 -26.23 16.59
N TRP A 49 0.80 -25.44 17.63
CA TRP A 49 0.70 -24.00 17.55
C TRP A 49 2.09 -23.36 17.54
N LEU A 50 2.33 -22.48 16.58
CA LEU A 50 3.60 -21.77 16.44
C LEU A 50 3.40 -20.26 16.67
N ASP A 51 4.31 -19.64 17.42
CA ASP A 51 4.36 -18.19 17.54
C ASP A 51 4.91 -17.55 16.25
N LYS A 52 4.96 -16.21 16.18
CA LYS A 52 5.51 -15.48 15.01
C LYS A 52 6.93 -15.89 14.64
N ASN A 53 7.71 -16.35 15.61
CA ASN A 53 9.09 -16.78 15.42
C ASN A 53 9.22 -18.27 15.08
N GLY A 54 8.09 -18.98 14.92
CA GLY A 54 8.04 -20.41 14.62
C GLY A 54 8.33 -21.32 15.82
N ARG A 55 8.28 -20.80 17.06
CA ARG A 55 8.45 -21.59 18.28
C ARG A 55 7.12 -22.17 18.72
N GLN A 56 7.09 -23.45 19.03
CA GLN A 56 5.88 -24.11 19.54
C GLN A 56 5.54 -23.58 20.95
N LYS A 57 4.27 -23.17 21.12
CA LYS A 57 3.70 -22.68 22.39
C LYS A 57 2.24 -23.12 22.53
N ASP A 58 1.71 -22.99 23.74
CA ASP A 58 0.26 -23.05 23.98
C ASP A 58 -0.46 -21.94 23.22
N ILE A 59 -1.57 -22.26 22.55
CA ILE A 59 -2.31 -21.28 21.72
C ILE A 59 -2.80 -20.07 22.53
N LEU A 60 -3.29 -20.28 23.76
CA LEU A 60 -3.74 -19.18 24.62
C LEU A 60 -2.59 -18.26 25.03
N GLN A 61 -1.38 -18.82 25.16
CA GLN A 61 -0.17 -18.01 25.38
C GLN A 61 0.15 -17.16 24.14
N ILE A 62 0.05 -17.76 22.94
CA ILE A 62 0.29 -17.02 21.69
C ILE A 62 -0.76 -15.91 21.53
N LEU A 63 -2.03 -16.20 21.75
CA LEU A 63 -3.11 -15.21 21.66
C LEU A 63 -2.89 -14.05 22.64
N LYS A 64 -2.50 -14.35 23.89
CA LYS A 64 -2.16 -13.33 24.88
C LYS A 64 -1.00 -12.44 24.42
N GLU A 65 0.07 -13.03 23.89
CA GLU A 65 1.22 -12.31 23.32
C GLU A 65 0.82 -11.46 22.10
N GLN A 66 -0.26 -11.82 21.39
CA GLN A 66 -0.86 -11.05 20.31
C GLN A 66 -1.87 -9.98 20.80
N GLY A 67 -2.02 -9.77 22.09
CA GLY A 67 -2.88 -8.72 22.65
C GLY A 67 -4.29 -9.17 23.04
N ILE A 68 -4.66 -10.44 22.87
CA ILE A 68 -5.97 -10.97 23.27
C ILE A 68 -6.05 -11.07 24.79
N ASN A 69 -7.12 -10.51 25.38
CA ASN A 69 -7.38 -10.56 26.83
C ASN A 69 -8.69 -11.27 27.19
N ASN A 70 -9.51 -11.61 26.20
CA ASN A 70 -10.77 -12.32 26.40
C ASN A 70 -10.93 -13.43 25.37
N VAL A 71 -11.61 -14.52 25.74
CA VAL A 71 -11.99 -15.60 24.82
C VAL A 71 -13.51 -15.75 24.77
N ARG A 72 -14.03 -16.06 23.60
CA ARG A 72 -15.41 -16.45 23.39
C ARG A 72 -15.46 -17.95 23.16
N LEU A 73 -16.25 -18.64 23.97
CA LEU A 73 -16.39 -20.09 23.96
C LEU A 73 -17.79 -20.46 23.47
N ARG A 74 -17.85 -21.14 22.34
CA ARG A 74 -19.08 -21.70 21.77
C ARG A 74 -19.59 -22.82 22.65
N VAL A 75 -20.91 -22.86 22.89
CA VAL A 75 -21.57 -23.85 23.73
C VAL A 75 -22.64 -24.58 22.92
N TRP A 76 -22.41 -25.86 22.66
CA TRP A 76 -23.38 -26.80 22.10
C TRP A 76 -24.00 -27.65 23.18
N VAL A 77 -25.18 -28.25 22.91
CA VAL A 77 -25.94 -29.04 23.89
C VAL A 77 -25.37 -30.46 23.98
N ASN A 78 -25.38 -31.19 22.89
CA ASN A 78 -24.96 -32.61 22.83
C ASN A 78 -24.14 -32.88 21.56
N PRO A 79 -22.98 -32.20 21.38
CA PRO A 79 -22.23 -32.30 20.14
C PRO A 79 -21.63 -33.69 19.93
N SER A 80 -21.64 -34.15 18.70
CA SER A 80 -20.90 -35.36 18.29
C SER A 80 -19.41 -35.12 18.52
N GLY A 81 -18.74 -36.04 19.24
CA GLY A 81 -17.31 -35.89 19.59
C GLY A 81 -17.03 -35.04 20.83
N GLY A 82 -18.04 -34.40 21.42
CA GLY A 82 -17.92 -33.66 22.69
C GLY A 82 -17.30 -32.26 22.62
N TRP A 83 -16.77 -31.84 21.47
CA TRP A 83 -16.20 -30.51 21.26
C TRP A 83 -17.27 -29.43 21.45
N CYS A 84 -16.92 -28.33 22.10
CA CYS A 84 -17.86 -27.25 22.46
C CYS A 84 -19.02 -27.70 23.37
N GLY A 85 -19.06 -28.93 23.84
CA GLY A 85 -19.98 -29.36 24.90
C GLY A 85 -19.53 -28.85 26.26
N LYS A 86 -20.41 -28.95 27.29
CA LYS A 86 -20.16 -28.44 28.63
C LYS A 86 -18.77 -28.79 29.19
N ALA A 87 -18.36 -30.07 29.12
CA ALA A 87 -17.07 -30.52 29.66
C ALA A 87 -15.87 -29.86 28.95
N ASP A 88 -15.95 -29.71 27.61
CA ASP A 88 -14.90 -29.06 26.82
C ASP A 88 -14.84 -27.55 27.09
N VAL A 89 -16.00 -26.89 27.19
CA VAL A 89 -16.12 -25.48 27.56
C VAL A 89 -15.48 -25.22 28.94
N VAL A 90 -15.76 -26.06 29.96
CA VAL A 90 -15.13 -25.93 31.29
C VAL A 90 -13.62 -26.12 31.19
N LYS A 91 -13.12 -27.09 30.43
CA LYS A 91 -11.70 -27.31 30.18
C LYS A 91 -11.03 -26.07 29.56
N MET A 92 -11.63 -25.51 28.50
CA MET A 92 -11.08 -24.34 27.82
C MET A 92 -11.15 -23.08 28.71
N ALA A 93 -12.24 -22.88 29.44
CA ALA A 93 -12.38 -21.79 30.41
C ALA A 93 -11.30 -21.83 31.52
N LYS A 94 -10.96 -23.01 32.03
CA LYS A 94 -9.86 -23.17 32.99
C LYS A 94 -8.51 -22.76 32.40
N ARG A 95 -8.25 -23.13 31.12
CA ARG A 95 -7.01 -22.73 30.42
C ARG A 95 -6.96 -21.22 30.25
N ALA A 96 -8.07 -20.59 29.83
CA ALA A 96 -8.18 -19.14 29.64
C ALA A 96 -7.96 -18.39 30.98
N LYS A 97 -8.62 -18.83 32.05
CA LYS A 97 -8.45 -18.25 33.37
C LYS A 97 -6.99 -18.34 33.86
N ALA A 98 -6.31 -19.47 33.61
CA ALA A 98 -4.90 -19.64 33.99
C ALA A 98 -3.95 -18.67 33.25
N LYS A 99 -4.41 -18.06 32.11
CA LYS A 99 -3.72 -17.01 31.39
C LYS A 99 -4.21 -15.59 31.74
N GLY A 100 -5.15 -15.48 32.69
CA GLY A 100 -5.74 -14.20 33.08
C GLY A 100 -6.68 -13.61 32.04
N MET A 101 -7.28 -14.44 31.17
CA MET A 101 -8.24 -14.01 30.15
C MET A 101 -9.67 -14.02 30.68
N GLY A 102 -10.46 -13.03 30.30
CA GLY A 102 -11.90 -13.00 30.50
C GLY A 102 -12.64 -13.99 29.59
N ILE A 103 -13.88 -14.32 29.95
CA ILE A 103 -14.65 -15.36 29.27
C ILE A 103 -16.03 -14.83 28.87
N MET A 104 -16.38 -15.02 27.59
CA MET A 104 -17.72 -14.94 27.03
C MET A 104 -18.21 -16.35 26.67
N LEU A 105 -19.42 -16.68 27.08
CA LEU A 105 -20.11 -17.89 26.59
C LEU A 105 -21.00 -17.54 25.41
N SER A 106 -20.98 -18.34 24.33
CA SER A 106 -21.86 -18.22 23.20
C SER A 106 -22.75 -19.45 23.10
N PHE A 107 -23.95 -19.37 23.67
CA PHE A 107 -24.92 -20.47 23.63
C PHE A 107 -25.58 -20.57 22.24
N HIS A 108 -25.35 -21.67 21.55
CA HIS A 108 -25.97 -21.95 20.26
C HIS A 108 -27.32 -22.65 20.40
N TYR A 109 -27.54 -23.34 21.53
CA TYR A 109 -28.73 -24.18 21.79
C TYR A 109 -29.01 -25.19 20.67
N SER A 110 -27.96 -25.78 20.16
CA SER A 110 -27.95 -26.78 19.09
C SER A 110 -26.89 -27.82 19.41
N ASP A 111 -26.91 -28.98 18.75
CA ASP A 111 -25.85 -29.99 18.85
C ASP A 111 -24.70 -29.73 17.88
N SER A 112 -24.86 -28.72 17.01
CA SER A 112 -23.90 -28.32 15.99
C SER A 112 -24.02 -26.81 15.70
N TRP A 113 -23.62 -26.38 14.52
CA TRP A 113 -23.69 -24.98 14.07
C TRP A 113 -25.11 -24.41 14.19
N ALA A 114 -25.18 -23.18 14.74
CA ALA A 114 -26.30 -22.29 14.66
C ALA A 114 -25.84 -20.99 14.01
N ASP A 115 -26.39 -20.70 12.84
CA ASP A 115 -26.06 -19.55 12.00
C ASP A 115 -27.36 -18.99 11.35
N PRO A 116 -27.30 -17.91 10.55
CA PRO A 116 -28.50 -17.33 9.93
C PRO A 116 -29.32 -18.28 9.07
N GLY A 117 -28.69 -19.33 8.53
CA GLY A 117 -29.33 -20.36 7.70
C GLY A 117 -29.83 -21.57 8.49
N THR A 118 -29.14 -21.89 9.59
CA THR A 118 -29.34 -23.15 10.36
C THR A 118 -29.54 -22.82 11.84
N GLN A 119 -30.75 -23.09 12.35
CA GLN A 119 -31.14 -22.87 13.75
C GLN A 119 -31.91 -24.08 14.25
N ASP A 120 -31.27 -25.27 14.13
CA ASP A 120 -31.87 -26.53 14.45
C ASP A 120 -31.94 -26.76 15.97
N ARG A 121 -32.99 -27.45 16.41
CA ARG A 121 -33.10 -27.93 17.78
C ARG A 121 -32.10 -29.04 18.05
N PRO A 122 -31.56 -29.12 19.27
CA PRO A 122 -30.88 -30.33 19.71
C PRO A 122 -31.75 -31.58 19.50
N ALA A 123 -31.12 -32.67 19.16
CA ALA A 123 -31.83 -33.94 18.92
C ALA A 123 -32.71 -34.36 20.13
N ALA A 124 -32.18 -34.13 21.36
CA ALA A 124 -32.89 -34.38 22.61
C ALA A 124 -34.18 -33.57 22.76
N TRP A 125 -34.26 -32.37 22.14
CA TRP A 125 -35.37 -31.41 22.27
C TRP A 125 -36.30 -31.43 21.04
N LYS A 126 -36.07 -32.34 20.10
CA LYS A 126 -36.75 -32.36 18.79
C LYS A 126 -38.29 -32.33 18.90
N ASN A 127 -38.82 -33.09 19.85
CA ASN A 127 -40.28 -33.27 20.03
C ASN A 127 -40.83 -32.41 21.19
N HIS A 128 -40.04 -31.55 21.80
CA HIS A 128 -40.49 -30.75 22.93
C HIS A 128 -41.44 -29.63 22.49
N SER A 129 -42.47 -29.41 23.33
CA SER A 129 -43.37 -28.28 23.21
C SER A 129 -42.63 -26.96 23.52
N VAL A 130 -43.22 -25.81 23.17
CA VAL A 130 -42.62 -24.50 23.46
C VAL A 130 -42.32 -24.33 24.95
N ALA A 131 -43.19 -24.81 25.83
CA ALA A 131 -42.96 -24.71 27.29
C ALA A 131 -41.76 -25.58 27.73
N GLN A 132 -41.59 -26.78 27.15
CA GLN A 132 -40.44 -27.62 27.42
C GLN A 132 -39.16 -27.02 26.85
N LEU A 133 -39.18 -26.43 25.64
CA LEU A 133 -38.03 -25.74 25.07
C LEU A 133 -37.60 -24.53 25.92
N GLU A 134 -38.56 -23.82 26.50
CA GLU A 134 -38.26 -22.72 27.44
C GLU A 134 -37.53 -23.24 28.69
N GLN A 135 -37.97 -24.38 29.23
CA GLN A 135 -37.28 -25.01 30.35
C GLN A 135 -35.91 -25.57 29.97
N ASP A 136 -35.79 -26.20 28.80
CA ASP A 136 -34.52 -26.72 28.28
C ASP A 136 -33.47 -25.62 28.12
N VAL A 137 -33.83 -24.45 27.57
CA VAL A 137 -32.94 -23.28 27.44
C VAL A 137 -32.48 -22.81 28.82
N TYR A 138 -33.42 -22.70 29.77
CA TYR A 138 -33.09 -22.31 31.15
C TYR A 138 -32.13 -23.30 31.80
N ASP A 139 -32.48 -24.61 31.79
CA ASP A 139 -31.72 -25.65 32.45
C ASP A 139 -30.31 -25.81 31.86
N HIS A 140 -30.18 -25.80 30.53
CA HIS A 140 -28.90 -25.91 29.85
C HIS A 140 -28.01 -24.70 30.15
N THR A 141 -28.54 -23.48 30.13
CA THR A 141 -27.79 -22.26 30.43
C THR A 141 -27.28 -22.30 31.88
N LYS A 142 -28.17 -22.65 32.82
CA LYS A 142 -27.85 -22.75 34.23
C LYS A 142 -26.81 -23.84 34.50
N ASP A 143 -26.97 -25.01 33.91
CA ASP A 143 -26.05 -26.16 34.07
C ASP A 143 -24.62 -25.82 33.61
N VAL A 144 -24.46 -25.17 32.45
CA VAL A 144 -23.13 -24.79 31.97
C VAL A 144 -22.49 -23.69 32.83
N ILE A 145 -23.26 -22.67 33.22
CA ILE A 145 -22.72 -21.60 34.11
C ILE A 145 -22.37 -22.14 35.46
N SER A 146 -23.23 -22.98 36.05
CA SER A 146 -22.96 -23.62 37.36
C SER A 146 -21.72 -24.53 37.34
N ALA A 147 -21.48 -25.24 36.21
CA ALA A 147 -20.28 -26.05 36.03
C ALA A 147 -19.00 -25.20 35.99
N LEU A 148 -19.05 -23.99 35.42
CA LEU A 148 -17.94 -23.02 35.46
C LEU A 148 -17.75 -22.47 36.87
N GLN A 149 -18.83 -22.10 37.55
CA GLN A 149 -18.78 -21.60 38.90
C GLN A 149 -18.20 -22.63 39.90
N ALA A 150 -18.51 -23.91 39.71
CA ALA A 150 -17.94 -25.01 40.51
C ALA A 150 -16.40 -25.12 40.40
N VAL A 151 -15.80 -24.56 39.35
CA VAL A 151 -14.33 -24.45 39.18
C VAL A 151 -13.82 -23.01 39.41
N GLY A 152 -14.65 -22.17 40.04
CA GLY A 152 -14.32 -20.79 40.41
C GLY A 152 -14.26 -19.82 39.23
N ILE A 153 -15.06 -20.03 38.18
CA ILE A 153 -15.12 -19.18 36.97
C ILE A 153 -16.54 -18.63 36.84
N THR A 154 -16.68 -17.29 36.84
CA THR A 154 -17.90 -16.62 36.39
C THR A 154 -17.63 -15.98 35.05
N PRO A 155 -18.38 -16.30 33.98
CA PRO A 155 -18.23 -15.63 32.69
C PRO A 155 -18.66 -14.17 32.82
N ARG A 156 -17.94 -13.25 32.18
CA ARG A 156 -18.33 -11.83 32.16
C ARG A 156 -19.57 -11.61 31.29
N TRP A 157 -19.69 -12.37 30.20
CA TRP A 157 -20.80 -12.28 29.27
C TRP A 157 -21.37 -13.65 28.94
N ALA A 158 -22.69 -13.69 28.70
CA ALA A 158 -23.41 -14.83 28.17
C ALA A 158 -24.25 -14.39 26.98
N GLN A 159 -23.90 -14.86 25.80
CA GLN A 159 -24.65 -14.65 24.58
C GLN A 159 -25.74 -15.71 24.45
N ILE A 160 -26.99 -15.26 24.38
CA ILE A 160 -28.17 -16.12 24.35
C ILE A 160 -28.66 -16.29 22.90
N GLY A 161 -28.29 -17.40 22.29
CA GLY A 161 -28.45 -17.66 20.85
C GLY A 161 -27.29 -17.09 20.02
N ASN A 162 -27.03 -17.66 18.87
CA ASN A 162 -26.00 -17.21 17.91
C ASN A 162 -26.64 -16.79 16.59
N GLU A 163 -26.31 -15.57 16.13
CA GLU A 163 -26.75 -15.01 14.84
C GLU A 163 -28.24 -15.17 14.56
N THR A 164 -29.07 -14.89 15.55
CA THR A 164 -30.52 -15.19 15.56
C THR A 164 -31.34 -14.23 14.69
N LYS A 165 -30.89 -13.95 13.45
CA LYS A 165 -31.53 -13.06 12.47
C LYS A 165 -33.02 -13.30 12.27
N ARG A 166 -33.43 -14.55 12.38
CA ARG A 166 -34.82 -14.97 12.23
C ARG A 166 -35.31 -15.80 13.43
N GLY A 167 -34.72 -15.62 14.60
CA GLY A 167 -34.98 -16.41 15.79
C GLY A 167 -34.15 -17.68 15.87
N MET A 168 -34.63 -18.68 16.63
CA MET A 168 -33.97 -19.98 16.82
C MET A 168 -34.99 -21.12 16.71
N PHE A 169 -34.55 -22.39 16.80
CA PHE A 169 -35.41 -23.57 16.80
C PHE A 169 -36.43 -23.58 15.66
N TYR A 170 -35.95 -23.47 14.43
CA TYR A 170 -36.84 -23.43 13.26
C TYR A 170 -37.72 -24.67 13.13
N PRO A 171 -38.98 -24.52 12.71
CA PRO A 171 -39.70 -23.27 12.44
C PRO A 171 -40.38 -22.64 13.66
N THR A 172 -40.37 -23.25 14.85
CA THR A 172 -41.23 -22.93 16.01
C THR A 172 -40.97 -21.52 16.58
N CYS A 173 -39.72 -21.11 16.65
CA CYS A 173 -39.31 -19.79 17.12
C CYS A 173 -38.79 -18.91 15.98
N GLN A 174 -39.20 -19.22 14.73
CA GLN A 174 -38.80 -18.49 13.55
C GLN A 174 -39.65 -17.24 13.37
N THR A 175 -39.04 -16.04 13.55
CA THR A 175 -39.76 -14.76 13.65
C THR A 175 -40.56 -14.41 12.39
N ASN A 176 -40.02 -14.66 11.20
CA ASN A 176 -40.71 -14.41 9.93
C ASN A 176 -41.79 -15.46 9.58
N LYS A 177 -42.05 -16.40 10.49
CA LYS A 177 -43.13 -17.39 10.39
C LYS A 177 -44.09 -17.33 11.61
N GLY A 178 -44.16 -16.19 12.27
CA GLY A 178 -44.99 -15.97 13.45
C GLY A 178 -44.45 -16.49 14.77
N GLY A 179 -43.15 -16.88 14.81
CA GLY A 179 -42.52 -17.42 16.02
C GLY A 179 -41.87 -16.37 16.94
N THR A 180 -42.18 -15.09 16.80
CA THR A 180 -41.55 -14.01 17.59
C THR A 180 -41.80 -14.16 19.09
N ASP A 181 -43.01 -14.46 19.50
CA ASP A 181 -43.38 -14.67 20.91
C ASP A 181 -42.62 -15.85 21.50
N ASN A 182 -42.54 -16.96 20.77
CA ASN A 182 -41.80 -18.14 21.18
C ASN A 182 -40.30 -17.85 21.29
N PHE A 183 -39.75 -17.12 20.32
CA PHE A 183 -38.34 -16.69 20.38
C PHE A 183 -38.08 -15.81 21.59
N ALA A 184 -38.94 -14.83 21.87
CA ALA A 184 -38.84 -13.97 23.05
C ALA A 184 -38.89 -14.78 24.37
N ARG A 185 -39.72 -15.86 24.44
CA ARG A 185 -39.74 -16.76 25.60
C ARG A 185 -38.41 -17.48 25.80
N MET A 186 -37.77 -17.99 24.73
CA MET A 186 -36.45 -18.64 24.80
C MET A 186 -35.39 -17.67 25.31
N LEU A 187 -35.34 -16.45 24.77
CA LEU A 187 -34.40 -15.40 25.22
C LEU A 187 -34.60 -15.08 26.71
N LYS A 188 -35.85 -14.89 27.15
CA LYS A 188 -36.17 -14.62 28.55
C LYS A 188 -35.73 -15.77 29.47
N ALA A 189 -35.86 -17.01 29.03
CA ALA A 189 -35.47 -18.20 29.79
C ALA A 189 -33.93 -18.24 29.98
N GLY A 190 -33.14 -18.04 28.92
CA GLY A 190 -31.68 -17.98 28.99
C GLY A 190 -31.18 -16.81 29.85
N ILE A 191 -31.77 -15.61 29.67
CA ILE A 191 -31.46 -14.44 30.47
C ILE A 191 -31.75 -14.67 31.96
N ARG A 192 -32.91 -15.25 32.28
CA ARG A 192 -33.29 -15.59 33.66
C ARG A 192 -32.27 -16.57 34.25
N ALA A 193 -31.88 -17.62 33.54
CA ALA A 193 -30.88 -18.58 34.01
C ALA A 193 -29.54 -17.91 34.35
N CYS A 194 -29.10 -16.96 33.53
CA CYS A 194 -27.89 -16.16 33.83
C CYS A 194 -28.06 -15.37 35.14
N ARG A 195 -29.17 -14.69 35.33
CA ARG A 195 -29.47 -13.90 36.55
C ARG A 195 -29.56 -14.75 37.79
N ASP A 196 -30.14 -15.94 37.69
CA ASP A 196 -30.27 -16.88 38.80
C ASP A 196 -28.92 -17.51 39.20
N CYS A 197 -27.96 -17.58 38.25
CA CYS A 197 -26.60 -18.01 38.55
C CYS A 197 -25.75 -16.90 39.18
N ASP A 198 -25.73 -15.73 38.51
CA ASP A 198 -25.00 -14.54 38.97
C ASP A 198 -25.52 -13.30 38.25
N SER A 199 -25.99 -12.31 39.01
CA SER A 199 -26.57 -11.07 38.46
C SER A 199 -25.54 -10.17 37.75
N THR A 200 -24.25 -10.39 37.96
CA THR A 200 -23.18 -9.63 37.29
C THR A 200 -22.90 -10.09 35.88
N ILE A 201 -23.39 -11.25 35.46
CA ILE A 201 -23.24 -11.77 34.09
C ILE A 201 -24.05 -10.89 33.14
N LEU A 202 -23.37 -10.23 32.20
CA LEU A 202 -24.02 -9.43 31.17
C LEU A 202 -24.53 -10.30 30.04
N THR A 203 -25.81 -10.15 29.71
CA THR A 203 -26.47 -10.96 28.64
C THR A 203 -26.42 -10.24 27.32
N ILE A 204 -26.11 -10.98 26.26
CA ILE A 204 -25.98 -10.48 24.88
C ILE A 204 -26.98 -11.17 23.98
N ILE A 205 -27.72 -10.42 23.16
CA ILE A 205 -28.48 -10.95 22.02
C ILE A 205 -27.68 -10.62 20.74
N HIS A 206 -27.37 -11.65 19.96
CA HIS A 206 -26.46 -11.58 18.84
C HIS A 206 -27.18 -11.72 17.49
N LEU A 207 -26.95 -10.76 16.59
CA LEU A 207 -27.40 -10.80 15.21
C LEU A 207 -26.21 -10.72 14.24
N PRO A 208 -26.33 -11.33 13.04
CA PRO A 208 -25.36 -11.15 11.95
C PRO A 208 -25.51 -9.77 11.28
N GLU A 209 -24.70 -9.51 10.24
CA GLU A 209 -24.86 -8.37 9.33
C GLU A 209 -24.87 -7.02 10.06
N GLY A 210 -23.86 -6.75 10.90
CA GLY A 210 -23.75 -5.53 11.71
C GLY A 210 -23.84 -4.21 10.93
N HIS A 211 -23.73 -4.25 9.60
CA HIS A 211 -23.93 -3.12 8.69
C HIS A 211 -25.39 -2.81 8.36
N ASP A 212 -26.33 -3.73 8.67
CA ASP A 212 -27.77 -3.58 8.35
C ASP A 212 -28.57 -3.07 9.55
N ASN A 213 -28.64 -1.74 9.69
CA ASN A 213 -29.41 -1.09 10.76
C ASN A 213 -30.91 -1.48 10.74
N SER A 214 -31.48 -1.71 9.56
CA SER A 214 -32.91 -2.07 9.41
C SER A 214 -33.21 -3.42 10.06
N LEU A 215 -32.34 -4.42 9.84
CA LEU A 215 -32.43 -5.72 10.48
C LEU A 215 -32.42 -5.58 12.01
N TYR A 216 -31.46 -4.83 12.55
CA TYR A 216 -31.32 -4.64 14.00
C TYR A 216 -32.52 -3.93 14.60
N ARG A 217 -32.96 -2.81 14.02
CA ARG A 217 -34.16 -2.11 14.50
C ARG A 217 -35.39 -3.01 14.49
N SER A 218 -35.66 -3.70 13.39
CA SER A 218 -36.80 -4.59 13.26
C SER A 218 -36.82 -5.67 14.36
N MET A 219 -35.68 -6.33 14.59
CA MET A 219 -35.58 -7.40 15.59
C MET A 219 -35.70 -6.84 17.01
N PHE A 220 -34.89 -5.84 17.37
CA PHE A 220 -34.87 -5.33 18.75
C PHE A 220 -36.12 -4.55 19.13
N ASP A 221 -36.82 -3.89 18.19
CA ASP A 221 -38.16 -3.31 18.44
C ASP A 221 -39.18 -4.40 18.74
N ALA A 222 -39.16 -5.50 17.97
CA ALA A 222 -40.04 -6.63 18.22
C ALA A 222 -39.75 -7.30 19.59
N LEU A 223 -38.48 -7.52 19.93
CA LEU A 223 -38.10 -8.09 21.22
C LEU A 223 -38.46 -7.16 22.39
N LYS A 224 -38.28 -5.85 22.24
CA LYS A 224 -38.68 -4.85 23.23
C LYS A 224 -40.18 -4.85 23.45
N SER A 225 -40.99 -4.96 22.39
CA SER A 225 -42.46 -5.04 22.49
C SER A 225 -42.91 -6.31 23.22
N GLN A 226 -42.13 -7.40 23.12
CA GLN A 226 -42.33 -8.63 23.87
C GLN A 226 -41.80 -8.61 25.31
N GLY A 227 -41.25 -7.47 25.75
CA GLY A 227 -40.72 -7.31 27.11
C GLY A 227 -39.44 -8.10 27.38
N VAL A 228 -38.64 -8.40 26.37
CA VAL A 228 -37.28 -8.97 26.54
C VAL A 228 -36.36 -7.85 27.05
N LYS A 229 -35.56 -8.16 28.07
CA LYS A 229 -34.57 -7.23 28.62
C LYS A 229 -33.18 -7.86 28.45
N TRP A 230 -32.31 -7.20 27.74
CA TRP A 230 -30.93 -7.58 27.50
C TRP A 230 -29.99 -6.50 28.02
N ASP A 231 -28.72 -6.85 28.29
CA ASP A 231 -27.72 -5.89 28.74
C ASP A 231 -26.94 -5.29 27.56
N MET A 232 -26.71 -6.08 26.53
CA MET A 232 -25.91 -5.67 25.39
C MET A 232 -26.42 -6.28 24.07
N ILE A 233 -26.16 -5.59 22.98
CA ILE A 233 -26.38 -6.07 21.61
C ILE A 233 -25.04 -6.58 21.07
N GLY A 234 -25.04 -7.83 20.58
CA GLY A 234 -23.93 -8.43 19.84
C GLY A 234 -24.13 -8.33 18.33
N MET A 235 -23.05 -8.12 17.59
CA MET A 235 -23.11 -8.12 16.13
C MET A 235 -21.91 -8.83 15.50
N SER A 236 -22.16 -9.47 14.33
CA SER A 236 -21.11 -9.94 13.44
C SER A 236 -20.78 -8.85 12.41
N ALA A 237 -19.50 -8.63 12.17
CA ALA A 237 -19.00 -7.60 11.26
C ALA A 237 -17.97 -8.19 10.28
N TYR A 238 -18.45 -8.81 9.18
CA TYR A 238 -17.61 -9.47 8.19
C TYR A 238 -17.68 -8.74 6.84
N PRO A 239 -16.60 -8.06 6.39
CA PRO A 239 -16.55 -7.43 5.06
C PRO A 239 -16.89 -8.40 3.93
N ARG A 240 -16.37 -9.64 3.99
CA ARG A 240 -16.61 -10.67 2.97
C ARG A 240 -18.09 -10.97 2.76
N TRP A 241 -18.80 -11.30 3.84
CA TRP A 241 -20.20 -11.75 3.75
C TRP A 241 -21.15 -10.61 3.40
N SER A 242 -20.72 -9.38 3.66
CA SER A 242 -21.48 -8.16 3.33
C SER A 242 -21.11 -7.59 1.96
N HIS A 243 -20.13 -8.18 1.25
CA HIS A 243 -19.58 -7.65 -0.02
C HIS A 243 -19.13 -6.18 0.08
N LEU A 244 -18.58 -5.77 1.23
CA LEU A 244 -18.10 -4.43 1.51
C LEU A 244 -16.57 -4.45 1.69
N ASP A 245 -15.93 -3.34 1.36
CA ASP A 245 -14.55 -3.11 1.78
C ASP A 245 -14.47 -2.77 3.29
N GLY A 246 -13.26 -2.87 3.86
CA GLY A 246 -13.04 -2.62 5.29
C GLY A 246 -13.51 -1.24 5.75
N PRO A 247 -13.10 -0.14 5.13
CA PRO A 247 -13.53 1.22 5.49
C PRO A 247 -15.04 1.42 5.43
N THR A 248 -15.70 0.93 4.39
CA THR A 248 -17.16 1.01 4.25
C THR A 248 -17.86 0.19 5.32
N MET A 249 -17.34 -1.02 5.63
CA MET A 249 -17.87 -1.85 6.72
C MET A 249 -17.78 -1.14 8.06
N ILE A 250 -16.62 -0.57 8.41
CA ILE A 250 -16.43 0.21 9.64
C ILE A 250 -17.45 1.35 9.72
N THR A 251 -17.59 2.14 8.66
CA THR A 251 -18.50 3.29 8.61
C THR A 251 -19.95 2.87 8.91
N LYS A 252 -20.41 1.78 8.26
CA LYS A 252 -21.79 1.29 8.42
C LYS A 252 -22.02 0.67 9.80
N VAL A 253 -21.07 -0.12 10.30
CA VAL A 253 -21.13 -0.72 11.64
C VAL A 253 -21.20 0.37 12.71
N MET A 254 -20.30 1.36 12.65
CA MET A 254 -20.31 2.46 13.62
C MET A 254 -21.56 3.32 13.57
N ALA A 255 -22.13 3.55 12.38
CA ALA A 255 -23.41 4.23 12.26
C ALA A 255 -24.54 3.42 12.90
N ASN A 256 -24.56 2.11 12.69
CA ASN A 256 -25.54 1.20 13.31
C ASN A 256 -25.38 1.17 14.83
N ILE A 257 -24.16 1.02 15.35
CA ILE A 257 -23.87 1.04 16.80
C ILE A 257 -24.43 2.31 17.46
N LYS A 258 -24.08 3.47 16.94
CA LYS A 258 -24.54 4.77 17.50
C LYS A 258 -26.06 4.91 17.50
N ASP A 259 -26.73 4.43 16.46
CA ASP A 259 -28.18 4.42 16.37
C ASP A 259 -28.81 3.48 17.41
N LEU A 260 -28.28 2.26 17.55
CA LEU A 260 -28.82 1.26 18.48
C LEU A 260 -28.59 1.67 19.93
N GLU A 261 -27.42 2.20 20.28
CA GLU A 261 -27.12 2.73 21.62
C GLU A 261 -28.08 3.85 22.00
N LYS A 262 -28.29 4.81 21.08
CA LYS A 262 -29.26 5.89 21.28
C LYS A 262 -30.69 5.39 21.44
N ARG A 263 -31.10 4.36 20.65
CA ARG A 263 -32.47 3.87 20.61
C ARG A 263 -32.83 3.01 21.80
N TYR A 264 -31.91 2.15 22.25
CA TYR A 264 -32.17 1.14 23.26
C TYR A 264 -31.51 1.43 24.61
N GLY A 265 -30.56 2.35 24.68
CA GLY A 265 -29.87 2.69 25.92
C GLY A 265 -28.92 1.58 26.40
N THR A 266 -28.44 0.72 25.50
CA THR A 266 -27.54 -0.40 25.80
C THR A 266 -26.31 -0.34 24.92
N LYS A 267 -25.17 -0.82 25.43
CA LYS A 267 -23.94 -0.93 24.65
C LYS A 267 -24.03 -1.99 23.56
N VAL A 268 -23.27 -1.79 22.50
CA VAL A 268 -23.13 -2.74 21.39
C VAL A 268 -21.71 -3.28 21.38
N MET A 269 -21.54 -4.58 21.09
CA MET A 269 -20.24 -5.24 21.00
C MET A 269 -20.12 -5.95 19.67
N VAL A 270 -18.97 -5.84 19.00
CA VAL A 270 -18.64 -6.71 17.87
C VAL A 270 -18.17 -8.05 18.43
N VAL A 271 -19.07 -9.04 18.46
CA VAL A 271 -18.80 -10.35 19.03
C VAL A 271 -18.26 -11.36 18.02
N GLU A 272 -18.31 -11.02 16.71
CA GLU A 272 -17.66 -11.77 15.65
C GLU A 272 -17.17 -10.85 14.55
N THR A 273 -15.93 -11.06 14.12
CA THR A 273 -15.34 -10.48 12.92
C THR A 273 -14.28 -11.42 12.35
N GLY A 274 -13.86 -11.19 11.14
CA GLY A 274 -12.78 -11.93 10.48
C GLY A 274 -12.48 -11.36 9.10
N HIS A 275 -11.31 -11.69 8.58
CA HIS A 275 -10.88 -11.25 7.25
C HIS A 275 -10.00 -12.34 6.62
N TYR A 276 -9.83 -12.32 5.29
CA TYR A 276 -9.03 -13.31 4.58
C TYR A 276 -7.62 -13.45 5.14
N TRP A 277 -7.24 -14.67 5.52
CA TRP A 277 -5.90 -14.97 6.05
C TRP A 277 -4.77 -14.66 5.06
N ASN A 278 -5.04 -14.81 3.75
CA ASN A 278 -4.08 -14.53 2.67
C ASN A 278 -4.01 -13.05 2.25
N LYS A 279 -4.73 -12.18 2.95
CA LYS A 279 -4.69 -10.73 2.81
C LYS A 279 -4.38 -10.06 4.17
N PRO A 280 -3.25 -10.40 4.78
CA PRO A 280 -3.01 -10.07 6.18
C PRO A 280 -2.87 -8.57 6.46
N ILE A 281 -2.42 -7.78 5.49
CA ILE A 281 -2.32 -6.31 5.63
C ILE A 281 -3.70 -5.66 5.52
N GLU A 282 -4.54 -6.06 4.56
CA GLU A 282 -5.94 -5.60 4.51
C GLU A 282 -6.70 -5.97 5.79
N ALA A 283 -6.50 -7.20 6.28
CA ALA A 283 -7.06 -7.68 7.54
C ALA A 283 -6.62 -6.82 8.73
N ASN A 284 -5.32 -6.53 8.83
CA ASN A 284 -4.77 -5.66 9.87
C ASN A 284 -5.38 -4.25 9.83
N GLN A 285 -5.43 -3.63 8.65
CA GLN A 285 -5.97 -2.29 8.47
C GLN A 285 -7.46 -2.20 8.84
N TYR A 286 -8.23 -3.20 8.45
CA TYR A 286 -9.64 -3.32 8.83
C TYR A 286 -9.81 -3.46 10.34
N LEU A 287 -9.11 -4.42 10.95
CA LEU A 287 -9.24 -4.72 12.38
C LEU A 287 -8.80 -3.56 13.27
N VAL A 288 -7.62 -2.97 12.99
CA VAL A 288 -7.12 -1.85 13.78
C VAL A 288 -8.01 -0.63 13.63
N GLY A 289 -8.53 -0.37 12.41
CA GLY A 289 -9.47 0.72 12.16
C GLY A 289 -10.81 0.53 12.87
N LEU A 290 -11.35 -0.71 12.85
CA LEU A 290 -12.58 -1.03 13.57
C LEU A 290 -12.40 -0.84 15.09
N MET A 291 -11.36 -1.45 15.68
CA MET A 291 -11.10 -1.32 17.12
C MET A 291 -10.84 0.13 17.55
N ASP A 292 -10.10 0.91 16.77
CA ASP A 292 -9.90 2.34 17.04
C ASP A 292 -11.22 3.12 17.14
N GLN A 293 -12.15 2.86 16.22
CA GLN A 293 -13.47 3.52 16.26
C GLN A 293 -14.33 3.04 17.42
N LEU A 294 -14.32 1.74 17.73
CA LEU A 294 -15.02 1.17 18.88
C LEU A 294 -14.49 1.75 20.20
N ILE A 295 -13.18 1.80 20.37
CA ILE A 295 -12.52 2.40 21.56
C ILE A 295 -12.93 3.87 21.71
N LYS A 296 -12.85 4.65 20.64
CA LYS A 296 -13.23 6.07 20.65
C LYS A 296 -14.70 6.29 20.98
N ASN A 297 -15.58 5.35 20.64
CA ASN A 297 -17.01 5.42 20.97
C ASN A 297 -17.31 4.90 22.39
N GLY A 298 -16.33 4.30 23.08
CA GLY A 298 -16.51 3.66 24.39
C GLY A 298 -17.30 2.36 24.31
N ASP A 299 -17.15 1.62 23.22
CA ASP A 299 -17.75 0.30 23.03
C ASP A 299 -16.94 -0.77 23.77
N PRO A 300 -17.58 -1.87 24.20
CA PRO A 300 -16.97 -2.79 25.16
C PRO A 300 -15.99 -3.81 24.57
N GLY A 301 -15.92 -3.99 23.23
CA GLY A 301 -14.97 -4.94 22.68
C GLY A 301 -15.18 -5.37 21.24
N CYS A 302 -14.20 -6.14 20.76
CA CYS A 302 -14.18 -6.74 19.42
C CYS A 302 -13.57 -8.15 19.50
N PHE A 303 -14.29 -9.17 19.01
CA PHE A 303 -13.87 -10.55 19.01
C PHE A 303 -13.61 -11.03 17.58
N TYR A 304 -12.38 -11.56 17.34
CA TYR A 304 -12.06 -12.27 16.12
C TYR A 304 -12.60 -13.69 16.20
N TRP A 305 -13.34 -14.13 15.19
CA TRP A 305 -13.89 -15.47 15.16
C TRP A 305 -12.86 -16.48 14.63
N GLU A 306 -12.42 -17.41 15.49
CA GLU A 306 -11.48 -18.50 15.17
C GLU A 306 -10.21 -18.00 14.43
N PRO A 307 -9.44 -17.02 14.98
CA PRO A 307 -8.27 -16.47 14.30
C PRO A 307 -7.23 -17.55 13.97
N GLU A 308 -7.10 -18.57 14.84
CA GLU A 308 -6.15 -19.66 14.72
C GLU A 308 -6.60 -20.77 13.76
N SER A 309 -7.81 -20.74 13.25
CA SER A 309 -8.35 -21.80 12.40
C SER A 309 -7.55 -21.99 11.12
N MET A 310 -7.05 -23.21 10.94
CA MET A 310 -6.27 -23.65 9.77
C MET A 310 -6.98 -24.78 9.00
N ALA A 311 -8.22 -25.11 9.36
CA ALA A 311 -8.97 -26.24 8.80
C ALA A 311 -9.83 -25.85 7.58
N GLY A 312 -9.25 -25.09 6.64
CA GLY A 312 -9.96 -24.66 5.43
C GLY A 312 -10.89 -23.46 5.62
N TYR A 313 -10.84 -22.79 6.77
CA TYR A 313 -11.55 -21.54 7.03
C TYR A 313 -10.77 -20.34 6.48
N ASP A 314 -11.33 -19.63 5.52
CA ASP A 314 -10.65 -18.56 4.79
C ASP A 314 -10.47 -17.26 5.59
N LEU A 315 -11.23 -17.05 6.66
CA LEU A 315 -11.27 -15.79 7.40
C LEU A 315 -10.51 -15.84 8.73
N GLY A 316 -9.57 -16.79 8.88
CA GLY A 316 -8.65 -16.83 10.02
C GLY A 316 -7.57 -15.75 9.94
N ALA A 317 -6.68 -15.75 10.94
CA ALA A 317 -5.54 -14.83 11.02
C ALA A 317 -4.18 -15.56 11.06
N TRP A 318 -4.18 -16.88 10.94
CA TRP A 318 -2.97 -17.70 10.79
C TRP A 318 -2.70 -17.99 9.32
N ASP A 319 -1.44 -17.86 8.94
CA ASP A 319 -0.96 -18.29 7.63
C ASP A 319 -1.04 -19.82 7.52
N GLN A 320 -1.86 -20.29 6.58
CA GLN A 320 -2.15 -21.72 6.44
C GLN A 320 -0.95 -22.55 5.93
N ASN A 321 0.09 -21.91 5.39
CA ASN A 321 1.30 -22.56 4.93
C ASN A 321 2.35 -22.66 6.06
N THR A 322 2.65 -21.53 6.71
CA THR A 322 3.67 -21.44 7.77
C THR A 322 3.15 -21.82 9.14
N LYS A 323 1.81 -21.90 9.32
CA LYS A 323 1.14 -22.20 10.60
C LYS A 323 1.43 -21.18 11.71
N ARG A 324 1.69 -19.93 11.34
CA ARG A 324 2.03 -18.82 12.24
C ARG A 324 0.98 -17.72 12.18
N PRO A 325 0.81 -16.95 13.26
CA PRO A 325 -0.03 -15.75 13.20
C PRO A 325 0.54 -14.76 12.19
N THR A 326 -0.34 -14.19 11.36
CA THR A 326 0.00 -13.15 10.39
C THR A 326 0.03 -11.78 11.06
N VAL A 327 0.45 -10.75 10.30
CA VAL A 327 0.39 -9.35 10.78
C VAL A 327 -1.03 -8.84 11.04
N ALA A 328 -2.08 -9.57 10.62
CA ALA A 328 -3.46 -9.27 11.00
C ALA A 328 -3.64 -9.18 12.52
N MET A 329 -2.96 -10.07 13.27
CA MET A 329 -3.04 -10.10 14.72
C MET A 329 -2.38 -8.90 15.42
N ASP A 330 -1.46 -8.18 14.75
CA ASP A 330 -0.85 -6.97 15.30
C ASP A 330 -1.86 -5.84 15.52
N ALA A 331 -3.02 -5.91 14.85
CA ALA A 331 -4.13 -5.01 15.11
C ALA A 331 -4.58 -5.03 16.58
N TYR A 332 -4.51 -6.17 17.23
CA TYR A 332 -4.84 -6.32 18.66
C TYR A 332 -3.77 -5.74 19.60
N LEU A 333 -2.61 -5.38 19.07
CA LEU A 333 -1.58 -4.60 19.75
C LEU A 333 -1.68 -3.09 19.45
N GLY A 334 -2.67 -2.69 18.66
CA GLY A 334 -2.84 -1.31 18.19
C GLY A 334 -1.91 -0.93 17.04
N ILE A 335 -1.26 -1.91 16.41
CA ILE A 335 -0.26 -1.69 15.35
C ILE A 335 -0.92 -1.84 13.98
N LYS A 336 -0.86 -0.79 13.18
CA LYS A 336 -1.28 -0.77 11.78
C LYS A 336 -0.10 -1.07 10.87
N HIS A 337 -0.31 -1.96 9.91
CA HIS A 337 0.60 -2.23 8.80
C HIS A 337 0.12 -1.54 7.52
N THR A 338 1.03 -0.92 6.79
CA THR A 338 0.73 -0.27 5.50
C THR A 338 1.82 -0.65 4.50
N GLU A 339 1.41 -1.12 3.32
CA GLU A 339 2.33 -1.30 2.21
C GLU A 339 2.53 0.03 1.50
N VAL A 340 3.77 0.37 1.26
CA VAL A 340 4.15 1.56 0.50
C VAL A 340 5.13 1.17 -0.60
N SER A 341 4.98 1.77 -1.76
CA SER A 341 5.91 1.58 -2.88
C SER A 341 7.21 2.40 -2.71
N TRP A 342 7.26 3.28 -1.70
CA TRP A 342 8.41 4.15 -1.42
C TRP A 342 8.48 4.50 0.07
N LEU A 343 9.71 4.60 0.59
CA LEU A 343 9.96 5.14 1.94
C LEU A 343 10.19 6.65 1.91
N MET A 344 10.66 7.15 0.78
CA MET A 344 10.99 8.55 0.54
C MET A 344 10.65 8.88 -0.90
N LYS A 345 10.06 10.04 -1.15
CA LYS A 345 9.76 10.56 -2.48
C LYS A 345 10.41 11.93 -2.63
N ALA A 346 11.14 12.09 -3.72
CA ALA A 346 11.78 13.36 -4.09
C ALA A 346 11.20 13.86 -5.41
N GLN A 347 10.95 15.15 -5.51
CA GLN A 347 10.42 15.79 -6.71
C GLN A 347 11.02 17.16 -6.89
N MET A 348 11.49 17.47 -8.12
CA MET A 348 11.79 18.85 -8.51
C MET A 348 10.49 19.65 -8.63
N THR A 349 10.43 20.83 -8.03
CA THR A 349 9.30 21.76 -8.11
C THR A 349 9.62 23.02 -8.91
N ALA A 350 10.90 23.33 -9.06
CA ALA A 350 11.41 24.34 -9.97
C ALA A 350 12.85 23.99 -10.40
N PRO A 351 13.24 24.27 -11.66
CA PRO A 351 12.34 24.60 -12.76
C PRO A 351 11.40 23.45 -13.11
N THR A 352 10.33 23.75 -13.83
CA THR A 352 9.42 22.73 -14.39
C THR A 352 9.93 22.26 -15.76
N GLN A 353 9.35 21.16 -16.24
CA GLN A 353 9.71 20.61 -17.56
C GLN A 353 9.52 21.64 -18.67
N GLU A 354 10.57 21.85 -19.47
CA GLU A 354 10.64 22.79 -20.60
C GLU A 354 10.41 24.27 -20.23
N GLN A 355 10.63 24.65 -18.97
CA GLN A 355 10.53 26.04 -18.53
C GLN A 355 11.67 26.89 -19.10
N ASP A 356 11.34 28.09 -19.57
CA ASP A 356 12.32 29.13 -19.90
C ASP A 356 12.66 29.94 -18.66
N ILE A 357 13.95 30.10 -18.37
CA ILE A 357 14.51 30.88 -17.25
C ILE A 357 15.31 32.04 -17.84
N ALA A 358 14.77 33.25 -17.77
CA ALA A 358 15.40 34.43 -18.30
C ALA A 358 16.46 35.02 -17.35
N ASP A 359 16.24 34.90 -16.05
CA ASP A 359 17.00 35.55 -15.00
C ASP A 359 17.84 34.57 -14.17
N GLU A 360 17.70 34.62 -12.85
CA GLU A 360 18.42 33.75 -11.91
C GLU A 360 17.79 32.37 -11.81
N LEU A 361 18.58 31.31 -11.96
CA LEU A 361 18.13 29.95 -11.80
C LEU A 361 18.00 29.56 -10.33
N THR A 362 16.80 29.30 -9.87
CA THR A 362 16.56 28.69 -8.56
C THR A 362 16.03 27.26 -8.73
N LEU A 363 16.79 26.29 -8.20
CA LEU A 363 16.38 24.89 -8.11
C LEU A 363 15.59 24.69 -6.82
N LYS A 364 14.40 24.08 -6.92
CA LYS A 364 13.55 23.77 -5.76
C LYS A 364 13.11 22.33 -5.76
N ALA A 365 13.03 21.73 -4.57
CA ALA A 365 12.58 20.34 -4.42
C ALA A 365 11.59 20.20 -3.27
N ASP A 366 10.60 19.30 -3.46
CA ASP A 366 9.73 18.77 -2.41
C ASP A 366 10.18 17.36 -2.03
N VAL A 367 10.20 17.08 -0.72
CA VAL A 367 10.62 15.78 -0.18
C VAL A 367 9.59 15.29 0.82
N LYS A 368 9.07 14.07 0.58
CA LYS A 368 8.13 13.39 1.48
C LYS A 368 8.75 12.13 2.04
N HIS A 369 8.53 11.90 3.33
CA HIS A 369 8.96 10.71 4.03
C HIS A 369 7.78 9.99 4.67
N VAL A 370 7.89 8.67 4.80
CA VAL A 370 6.95 7.86 5.57
C VAL A 370 7.40 7.76 7.03
N ARG A 371 8.71 7.67 7.29
CA ARG A 371 9.27 7.44 8.63
C ARG A 371 10.36 8.39 9.04
N ASN A 372 11.31 8.61 8.15
CA ASN A 372 12.59 9.22 8.47
C ASN A 372 12.56 10.72 8.21
N ARG A 373 13.63 11.39 8.62
CA ARG A 373 13.84 12.80 8.31
C ARG A 373 14.85 12.93 7.19
N THR A 374 14.68 13.92 6.34
CA THR A 374 15.71 14.32 5.38
C THR A 374 16.99 14.68 6.14
N GLN A 375 18.11 14.08 5.73
CA GLN A 375 19.43 14.48 6.21
C GLN A 375 20.02 15.55 5.29
N LYS A 376 19.90 15.34 3.97
CA LYS A 376 20.36 16.28 2.95
C LYS A 376 19.66 16.08 1.62
N VAL A 377 19.60 17.14 0.83
CA VAL A 377 19.15 17.19 -0.55
C VAL A 377 20.30 17.72 -1.39
N ASP A 378 20.88 16.88 -2.22
CA ASP A 378 21.93 17.21 -3.18
C ASP A 378 21.27 17.59 -4.50
N PHE A 379 21.45 18.82 -4.96
CA PHE A 379 20.96 19.31 -6.24
C PHE A 379 22.00 19.09 -7.33
N TYR A 380 21.57 18.57 -8.46
CA TYR A 380 22.42 18.33 -9.62
C TYR A 380 21.92 19.17 -10.81
N LEU A 381 22.86 19.80 -11.48
CA LEU A 381 22.67 20.53 -12.72
C LEU A 381 23.63 19.93 -13.77
N ASP A 382 23.10 19.52 -14.92
CA ASP A 382 23.88 18.89 -16.01
C ASP A 382 24.80 17.76 -15.53
N LYS A 383 24.30 16.92 -14.63
CA LYS A 383 25.02 15.81 -13.98
C LYS A 383 26.09 16.21 -12.97
N GLN A 384 26.34 17.50 -12.74
CA GLN A 384 27.27 17.98 -11.72
C GLN A 384 26.52 18.39 -10.45
N LEU A 385 27.12 18.17 -9.30
CA LEU A 385 26.57 18.62 -8.03
C LEU A 385 26.59 20.15 -8.00
N ALA A 386 25.43 20.77 -8.00
CA ALA A 386 25.27 22.22 -7.92
C ALA A 386 25.33 22.73 -6.47
N GLY A 387 24.83 21.94 -5.52
CA GLY A 387 24.87 22.26 -4.10
C GLY A 387 24.08 21.29 -3.24
N THR A 388 24.19 21.44 -1.92
CA THR A 388 23.53 20.59 -0.92
C THR A 388 22.77 21.44 0.07
N MET A 389 21.51 21.05 0.38
CA MET A 389 20.69 21.65 1.42
C MET A 389 20.40 20.62 2.51
N THR A 390 20.43 21.05 3.77
CA THR A 390 20.16 20.18 4.93
C THR A 390 18.87 20.51 5.66
N GLU A 391 18.26 21.66 5.35
CA GLU A 391 17.03 22.14 5.96
C GLU A 391 16.03 22.61 4.90
N SER A 392 14.75 22.46 5.19
CA SER A 392 13.65 22.99 4.37
C SER A 392 13.50 24.51 4.60
N PRO A 393 13.13 25.29 3.58
CA PRO A 393 12.82 24.88 2.22
C PRO A 393 14.07 24.46 1.42
N TYR A 394 13.96 23.37 0.63
CA TYR A 394 15.07 22.91 -0.21
C TYR A 394 15.10 23.72 -1.49
N GLU A 395 15.80 24.84 -1.44
CA GLU A 395 15.95 25.81 -2.53
C GLU A 395 17.42 26.19 -2.70
N LEU A 396 17.91 26.12 -3.93
CA LEU A 396 19.29 26.44 -4.28
C LEU A 396 19.30 27.39 -5.46
N THR A 397 19.85 28.61 -5.26
CA THR A 397 20.10 29.52 -6.34
C THR A 397 21.45 29.22 -6.98
N VAL A 398 21.46 29.02 -8.30
CA VAL A 398 22.64 28.72 -9.08
C VAL A 398 23.02 29.98 -9.89
N LYS A 399 24.20 30.50 -9.64
CA LYS A 399 24.74 31.65 -10.38
C LYS A 399 25.50 31.17 -11.61
N SER A 400 25.42 31.94 -12.68
CA SER A 400 26.24 31.74 -13.87
C SER A 400 26.01 30.43 -14.59
N VAL A 401 24.76 30.23 -15.05
CA VAL A 401 24.39 29.11 -15.94
C VAL A 401 24.52 29.58 -17.39
N GLU A 402 25.19 28.78 -18.23
CA GLU A 402 25.29 29.10 -19.67
C GLU A 402 23.93 29.15 -20.33
N PRO A 403 23.76 29.95 -21.39
CA PRO A 403 22.52 29.90 -22.18
C PRO A 403 22.32 28.54 -22.87
N GLY A 404 21.08 28.05 -22.87
CA GLY A 404 20.70 26.83 -23.59
C GLY A 404 19.93 25.82 -22.79
N LEU A 405 20.06 24.55 -23.18
CA LEU A 405 19.36 23.42 -22.62
C LEU A 405 20.10 22.87 -21.40
N HIS A 406 19.38 22.70 -20.32
CA HIS A 406 19.89 22.14 -19.07
C HIS A 406 19.00 21.04 -18.52
N THR A 407 19.57 20.23 -17.63
CA THR A 407 18.85 19.21 -16.88
C THR A 407 19.10 19.37 -15.40
N ALA A 408 18.07 19.20 -14.56
CA ALA A 408 18.23 19.19 -13.12
C ALA A 408 17.49 18.03 -12.48
N TRP A 409 18.03 17.55 -11.36
CA TRP A 409 17.42 16.53 -10.51
C TRP A 409 18.01 16.62 -9.10
N VAL A 410 17.35 15.98 -8.13
CA VAL A 410 17.87 15.93 -6.77
C VAL A 410 18.09 14.49 -6.31
N LYS A 411 19.10 14.32 -5.44
CA LYS A 411 19.32 13.13 -4.64
C LYS A 411 19.07 13.46 -3.18
N VAL A 412 18.06 12.83 -2.62
CA VAL A 412 17.73 12.98 -1.20
C VAL A 412 18.37 11.83 -0.43
N THR A 413 18.97 12.15 0.73
CA THR A 413 19.46 11.16 1.70
C THR A 413 18.74 11.37 3.02
N ASP A 414 18.20 10.28 3.62
CA ASP A 414 17.54 10.31 4.92
C ASP A 414 18.50 10.05 6.09
N SER A 415 17.97 10.10 7.32
CA SER A 415 18.73 9.84 8.55
C SER A 415 19.32 8.42 8.61
N ASP A 416 18.72 7.44 7.94
CA ASP A 416 19.16 6.04 7.90
C ASP A 416 20.06 5.74 6.69
N LYS A 417 20.49 6.79 5.95
CA LYS A 417 21.34 6.71 4.75
C LYS A 417 20.67 6.11 3.53
N ASN A 418 19.33 5.92 3.53
CA ASN A 418 18.62 5.58 2.31
C ASN A 418 18.66 6.77 1.34
N THR A 419 18.69 6.50 0.05
CA THR A 419 18.72 7.54 -0.98
C THR A 419 17.60 7.38 -1.99
N GLN A 420 17.07 8.51 -2.46
CA GLN A 420 16.07 8.59 -3.52
C GLN A 420 16.44 9.69 -4.51
N LEU A 421 16.24 9.41 -5.79
CA LEU A 421 16.39 10.39 -6.86
C LEU A 421 15.01 10.92 -7.26
N SER A 422 14.95 12.21 -7.64
CA SER A 422 13.78 12.72 -8.36
C SER A 422 13.83 12.32 -9.84
N ASP A 423 12.73 12.54 -10.56
CA ASP A 423 12.77 12.60 -12.01
C ASP A 423 13.66 13.76 -12.45
N THR A 424 14.26 13.62 -13.64
CA THR A 424 15.06 14.68 -14.25
C THR A 424 14.13 15.64 -14.98
N VAL A 425 14.25 16.94 -14.70
CA VAL A 425 13.58 17.99 -15.45
C VAL A 425 14.53 18.60 -16.46
N THR A 426 14.01 18.90 -17.64
CA THR A 426 14.71 19.61 -18.71
C THR A 426 14.16 21.02 -18.82
N PHE A 427 15.03 22.02 -18.92
CA PHE A 427 14.63 23.44 -18.98
C PHE A 427 15.63 24.25 -19.79
N PHE A 428 15.35 25.52 -20.01
CA PHE A 428 16.16 26.40 -20.84
C PHE A 428 16.55 27.64 -20.03
N THR A 429 17.77 28.14 -20.27
CA THR A 429 18.28 29.37 -19.66
C THR A 429 18.72 30.36 -20.70
N GLY A 430 18.70 31.64 -20.34
CA GLY A 430 19.12 32.76 -21.19
C GLY A 430 18.11 33.18 -22.24
N GLU A 431 18.30 34.35 -22.79
CA GLU A 431 17.48 34.86 -23.87
C GLU A 431 17.76 34.11 -25.18
N SER A 432 16.71 33.66 -25.84
CA SER A 432 16.80 32.98 -27.14
C SER A 432 15.85 33.58 -28.14
N ALA A 433 16.23 33.56 -29.41
CA ALA A 433 15.29 33.72 -30.51
C ALA A 433 14.78 32.33 -30.94
N GLN A 434 13.50 32.07 -30.75
CA GLN A 434 12.87 30.84 -31.22
C GLN A 434 12.36 31.04 -32.63
N MET A 435 12.65 30.08 -33.48
CA MET A 435 12.12 29.99 -34.85
C MET A 435 11.18 28.80 -34.90
N ASP A 436 9.99 29.01 -35.42
CA ASP A 436 8.98 27.97 -35.61
C ASP A 436 9.42 26.93 -36.65
N ALA A 437 8.52 26.02 -36.98
CA ALA A 437 8.78 24.95 -37.93
C ALA A 437 9.38 25.52 -39.26
N PRO A 438 10.36 24.81 -39.86
CA PRO A 438 11.06 25.27 -41.03
C PRO A 438 10.17 25.32 -42.28
N ILE A 439 10.58 26.11 -43.27
CA ILE A 439 10.10 25.91 -44.63
C ILE A 439 10.77 24.65 -45.16
N VAL A 440 9.98 23.58 -45.34
CA VAL A 440 10.49 22.27 -45.78
C VAL A 440 10.18 22.09 -47.28
N THR A 441 11.20 21.72 -48.03
CA THR A 441 11.05 21.26 -49.42
C THR A 441 11.43 19.79 -49.46
N ASP A 442 10.43 18.92 -49.62
CA ASP A 442 10.56 17.46 -49.73
C ASP A 442 11.49 16.82 -48.68
N GLY A 443 11.21 17.09 -47.40
CA GLY A 443 12.00 16.59 -46.26
C GLY A 443 11.98 15.09 -46.06
N THR A 444 11.18 14.32 -46.80
CA THR A 444 10.95 12.89 -46.58
C THR A 444 12.00 11.97 -47.21
N GLN A 445 12.89 12.49 -48.04
CA GLN A 445 13.90 11.73 -48.77
C GLN A 445 15.27 12.42 -48.78
N LYS A 446 16.28 11.71 -49.30
CA LYS A 446 17.61 12.26 -49.52
C LYS A 446 17.56 13.47 -50.46
N GLY A 447 18.24 14.55 -50.06
CA GLY A 447 18.24 15.82 -50.79
C GLY A 447 17.12 16.79 -50.40
N GLY A 448 16.13 16.35 -49.59
CA GLY A 448 15.13 17.24 -49.02
C GLY A 448 15.76 18.32 -48.13
N THR A 449 15.18 19.52 -48.12
CA THR A 449 15.76 20.67 -47.38
C THR A 449 14.78 21.25 -46.38
N ALA A 450 15.33 21.75 -45.27
CA ALA A 450 14.62 22.57 -44.28
C ALA A 450 15.37 23.91 -44.12
N ARG A 451 14.67 25.03 -44.08
CA ARG A 451 15.25 26.37 -44.07
C ARG A 451 14.61 27.25 -42.99
N TRP A 452 15.43 28.09 -42.37
CA TRP A 452 15.03 29.12 -41.44
C TRP A 452 15.72 30.43 -41.75
N SER A 453 15.01 31.53 -41.62
CA SER A 453 15.59 32.87 -41.63
C SER A 453 15.86 33.31 -40.21
N MET A 454 17.05 33.77 -39.93
CA MET A 454 17.47 34.25 -38.60
C MET A 454 18.13 35.61 -38.69
N THR A 455 18.04 36.41 -37.64
CA THR A 455 18.75 37.69 -37.54
C THR A 455 19.85 37.54 -36.51
N ILE A 456 21.09 37.82 -36.92
CA ILE A 456 22.26 37.84 -36.09
C ILE A 456 22.54 39.32 -35.71
N ASN A 457 22.32 39.63 -34.43
CA ASN A 457 22.45 41.01 -33.96
C ASN A 457 23.92 41.47 -33.85
N THR A 458 24.77 40.53 -33.43
CA THR A 458 26.20 40.79 -33.24
C THR A 458 27.03 39.60 -33.72
N PRO A 459 28.22 39.82 -34.33
CA PRO A 459 29.14 38.72 -34.59
C PRO A 459 29.54 38.04 -33.26
N GLY A 460 29.84 36.75 -33.32
CA GLY A 460 30.24 36.00 -32.11
C GLY A 460 29.80 34.52 -32.15
N LYS A 461 29.85 33.90 -30.99
CA LYS A 461 29.49 32.49 -30.80
C LYS A 461 28.01 32.35 -30.46
N TYR A 462 27.36 31.39 -31.11
CA TYR A 462 25.96 31.10 -30.94
C TYR A 462 25.75 29.63 -30.74
N ARG A 463 24.70 29.26 -30.00
CA ARG A 463 24.21 27.89 -29.83
C ARG A 463 22.92 27.68 -30.55
N LEU A 464 22.90 26.76 -31.50
CA LEU A 464 21.69 26.24 -32.13
C LEU A 464 21.17 25.06 -31.29
N LEU A 465 19.89 25.05 -30.98
CA LEU A 465 19.22 23.99 -30.26
C LEU A 465 17.95 23.58 -31.05
N PHE A 466 17.92 22.34 -31.52
CA PHE A 466 16.79 21.76 -32.23
C PHE A 466 15.97 20.89 -31.31
N LYS A 467 14.65 21.04 -31.27
CA LYS A 467 13.71 20.05 -30.78
C LYS A 467 13.17 19.26 -31.96
N TYR A 468 13.29 17.92 -31.89
CA TYR A 468 12.95 17.07 -33.03
C TYR A 468 12.38 15.71 -32.63
N THR A 469 11.65 15.10 -33.57
CA THR A 469 11.26 13.69 -33.54
C THR A 469 11.86 12.96 -34.75
N ALA A 470 12.53 11.84 -34.52
CA ALA A 470 13.09 11.03 -35.58
C ALA A 470 12.73 9.55 -35.46
N LYS A 471 12.13 8.95 -36.49
CA LYS A 471 11.83 7.50 -36.54
C LYS A 471 13.05 6.65 -36.85
N ASN A 472 14.07 7.25 -37.46
CA ASN A 472 15.33 6.62 -37.86
C ASN A 472 16.48 7.57 -37.60
N LEU A 473 17.74 7.08 -37.75
CA LEU A 473 18.90 7.95 -37.76
C LEU A 473 18.93 8.80 -39.02
N CYS A 474 18.70 10.09 -38.88
CA CYS A 474 18.69 11.05 -39.99
C CYS A 474 20.00 11.85 -39.99
N GLY A 475 20.67 11.92 -41.12
CA GLY A 475 21.85 12.78 -41.31
C GLY A 475 21.48 13.98 -42.19
N ALA A 476 21.97 15.15 -41.84
CA ALA A 476 21.81 16.36 -42.63
C ALA A 476 23.09 17.16 -42.75
N GLU A 477 23.37 17.70 -43.91
CA GLU A 477 24.37 18.75 -44.12
C GLU A 477 23.77 20.09 -43.68
N ALA A 478 24.44 20.76 -42.77
CA ALA A 478 23.98 22.05 -42.24
C ALA A 478 24.79 23.19 -42.85
N ARG A 479 24.09 24.27 -43.27
CA ARG A 479 24.69 25.46 -43.85
C ARG A 479 24.12 26.73 -43.27
N ILE A 480 24.93 27.79 -43.24
CA ILE A 480 24.51 29.15 -42.89
C ILE A 480 24.92 30.07 -44.04
N SER A 481 23.95 30.77 -44.58
CA SER A 481 24.14 31.69 -45.76
C SER A 481 24.93 31.03 -46.91
N GLY A 482 24.80 29.74 -47.09
CA GLY A 482 25.49 28.94 -48.10
C GLY A 482 26.74 28.23 -47.64
N ASP A 483 27.39 28.68 -46.57
CA ASP A 483 28.62 28.07 -46.01
C ASP A 483 28.31 26.83 -45.17
N SER A 484 29.06 25.76 -45.37
CA SER A 484 28.90 24.52 -44.60
C SER A 484 29.41 24.67 -43.17
N ILE A 485 28.57 24.32 -42.22
CA ILE A 485 28.95 24.19 -40.80
C ILE A 485 29.09 22.72 -40.37
N GLY A 486 29.07 21.79 -41.34
CA GLY A 486 29.25 20.37 -41.19
C GLY A 486 27.96 19.60 -41.08
N ARG A 487 28.09 18.29 -40.76
CA ARG A 487 26.95 17.39 -40.67
C ARG A 487 26.35 17.31 -39.28
N LEU A 488 25.02 17.28 -39.23
CA LEU A 488 24.24 16.97 -38.03
C LEU A 488 23.64 15.57 -38.13
N TYR A 489 23.56 14.88 -37.00
CA TYR A 489 22.97 13.54 -36.91
C TYR A 489 21.86 13.54 -35.85
N PHE A 490 20.65 13.27 -36.30
CA PHE A 490 19.46 13.19 -35.45
C PHE A 490 19.19 11.72 -35.14
N THR A 491 19.36 11.34 -33.90
CA THR A 491 19.17 9.96 -33.47
C THR A 491 17.69 9.60 -33.41
N LYS A 492 17.35 8.31 -33.56
CA LYS A 492 15.97 7.84 -33.42
C LYS A 492 15.47 8.13 -32.00
N ASN A 493 14.50 9.03 -31.89
CA ASN A 493 13.85 9.40 -30.64
C ASN A 493 12.48 10.02 -30.91
N ALA A 494 11.56 9.88 -29.98
CA ALA A 494 10.22 10.45 -30.08
C ALA A 494 10.15 11.94 -29.71
N ASP A 495 11.07 12.42 -28.86
CA ASP A 495 11.16 13.81 -28.41
C ASP A 495 12.59 14.05 -27.92
N ALA A 496 13.36 14.78 -28.70
CA ALA A 496 14.79 14.92 -28.45
C ALA A 496 15.33 16.31 -28.79
N TYR A 497 16.50 16.58 -28.28
CA TYR A 497 17.21 17.84 -28.52
C TYR A 497 18.56 17.56 -29.17
N LEU A 498 18.92 18.38 -30.15
CA LEU A 498 20.25 18.41 -30.74
C LEU A 498 20.83 19.80 -30.60
N ARG A 499 22.04 19.87 -30.02
CA ARG A 499 22.80 21.10 -29.83
C ARG A 499 23.91 21.19 -30.87
N ARG A 500 24.14 22.41 -31.39
CA ARG A 500 25.29 22.76 -32.23
C ARG A 500 25.77 24.18 -31.94
N ASP A 501 27.01 24.33 -31.52
CA ASP A 501 27.62 25.63 -31.34
C ASP A 501 28.28 26.07 -32.68
N ILE A 502 28.11 27.33 -33.04
CA ILE A 502 28.56 27.95 -34.31
C ILE A 502 29.22 29.28 -34.00
N GLU A 503 30.03 29.80 -34.95
CA GLU A 503 30.61 31.13 -34.93
C GLU A 503 30.12 31.93 -36.13
N MET A 504 29.61 33.14 -35.89
CA MET A 504 29.10 34.07 -36.90
C MET A 504 30.06 35.22 -37.00
N SER A 505 30.60 35.46 -38.22
CA SER A 505 31.57 36.51 -38.46
C SER A 505 30.93 37.88 -38.70
N GLU A 506 29.65 37.91 -39.10
CA GLU A 506 28.93 39.15 -39.48
C GLU A 506 27.55 39.21 -38.81
N SER A 507 27.06 40.45 -38.60
CA SER A 507 25.66 40.70 -38.21
C SER A 507 24.78 40.85 -39.45
N GLY A 508 23.50 40.60 -39.26
CA GLY A 508 22.50 40.75 -40.34
C GLY A 508 21.58 39.50 -40.46
N ASN A 509 20.83 39.47 -41.55
CA ASN A 509 19.95 38.34 -41.85
C ASN A 509 20.77 37.17 -42.40
N ALA A 510 20.61 35.99 -41.81
CA ALA A 510 21.25 34.77 -42.25
C ALA A 510 20.17 33.71 -42.54
N GLU A 511 20.42 32.87 -43.53
CA GLU A 511 19.60 31.67 -43.79
C GLU A 511 20.33 30.45 -43.20
N PHE A 512 19.69 29.76 -42.29
CA PHE A 512 20.14 28.45 -41.84
C PHE A 512 19.41 27.37 -42.65
N SER A 513 20.13 26.38 -43.16
CA SER A 513 19.54 25.27 -43.91
C SER A 513 20.10 23.92 -43.53
N LEU A 514 19.24 22.90 -43.61
CA LEU A 514 19.56 21.51 -43.51
C LEU A 514 19.23 20.81 -44.83
N THR A 515 20.13 19.99 -45.36
CA THR A 515 19.90 19.14 -46.53
C THR A 515 20.07 17.68 -46.11
N ALA A 516 19.05 16.87 -46.28
CA ALA A 516 19.09 15.45 -45.92
C ALA A 516 20.17 14.69 -46.70
N THR A 517 21.03 14.01 -45.99
CA THR A 517 22.08 13.14 -46.56
C THR A 517 21.74 11.65 -46.45
N SER A 518 20.75 11.27 -45.65
CA SER A 518 20.25 9.93 -45.51
C SER A 518 19.02 9.67 -46.39
N SER A 519 18.76 8.39 -46.70
CA SER A 519 17.55 7.96 -47.43
C SER A 519 16.27 8.13 -46.61
N TYR A 520 16.37 8.38 -45.33
CA TYR A 520 15.24 8.59 -44.42
C TYR A 520 14.76 10.06 -44.37
N GLY A 521 15.40 10.94 -45.14
CA GLY A 521 15.07 12.36 -45.13
C GLY A 521 15.57 13.11 -43.89
N LEU A 522 14.90 14.22 -43.58
CA LEU A 522 15.09 15.00 -42.35
C LEU A 522 14.21 14.45 -41.21
N PRO A 523 14.57 14.70 -39.95
CA PRO A 523 13.67 14.49 -38.84
C PRO A 523 12.51 15.49 -38.87
N ASP A 524 11.47 15.23 -38.12
CA ASP A 524 10.40 16.19 -37.85
C ASP A 524 10.91 17.19 -36.82
N ILE A 525 11.24 18.41 -37.23
CA ILE A 525 11.81 19.46 -36.37
C ILE A 525 10.68 20.35 -35.90
N THR A 526 10.44 20.32 -34.57
CA THR A 526 9.39 21.11 -33.93
C THR A 526 9.74 22.60 -33.91
N TRP A 527 10.98 22.89 -33.50
CA TRP A 527 11.52 24.26 -33.49
C TRP A 527 13.05 24.28 -33.46
N LEU A 528 13.61 25.44 -33.80
CA LEU A 528 15.01 25.79 -33.65
C LEU A 528 15.13 27.02 -32.75
N ARG A 529 15.96 26.96 -31.73
CA ARG A 529 16.34 28.13 -30.92
C ARG A 529 17.79 28.50 -31.14
N ILE A 530 18.09 29.79 -31.08
CA ILE A 530 19.43 30.32 -31.18
C ILE A 530 19.73 31.15 -29.93
N TYR A 531 20.86 30.86 -29.26
CA TYR A 531 21.31 31.53 -28.08
C TYR A 531 22.66 32.21 -28.37
N PRO A 532 22.84 33.52 -28.10
CA PRO A 532 24.15 34.15 -28.09
C PRO A 532 24.96 33.66 -26.88
N LEU A 533 26.18 33.19 -27.11
CA LEU A 533 27.07 32.68 -26.06
C LEU A 533 28.03 33.74 -25.48
N GLU A 534 28.13 34.88 -26.12
CA GLU A 534 28.98 35.97 -25.72
C GLU A 534 28.16 37.25 -25.47
N GLN A 535 27.49 37.32 -24.31
CA GLN A 535 27.08 38.61 -23.73
C GLN A 535 27.35 38.58 -22.23
N GLN A 536 28.47 39.21 -21.84
CA GLN A 536 29.07 39.42 -20.54
C GLN A 536 29.87 38.24 -19.95
N PRO A 537 31.11 38.45 -19.52
CA PRO A 537 31.79 37.54 -18.64
C PRO A 537 31.08 37.59 -17.30
N LEU A 538 30.34 36.55 -16.99
CA LEU A 538 29.87 36.32 -15.64
C LEU A 538 31.07 36.17 -14.72
N PRO A 539 31.04 36.72 -13.49
CA PRO A 539 32.18 36.67 -12.60
C PRO A 539 32.60 35.23 -12.38
N SER A 540 33.86 34.96 -12.63
CA SER A 540 34.52 33.67 -12.37
C SER A 540 34.16 33.17 -10.97
N PRO A 541 33.81 31.88 -10.76
CA PRO A 541 33.59 31.39 -9.43
C PRO A 541 34.86 31.59 -8.60
N ALA A 542 34.75 32.42 -7.57
CA ALA A 542 35.81 32.55 -6.61
C ALA A 542 36.00 31.22 -5.87
N ASN A 543 37.18 30.62 -6.11
CA ASN A 543 37.82 29.64 -5.27
C ASN A 543 37.00 28.39 -4.84
N LEU A 544 36.92 27.42 -5.72
CA LEU A 544 37.00 26.02 -5.30
C LEU A 544 38.48 25.61 -5.22
N THR A 545 39.21 26.13 -4.24
CA THR A 545 40.49 25.56 -3.84
C THR A 545 40.24 24.36 -2.99
N GLY A 546 40.47 23.17 -3.53
CA GLY A 546 40.52 21.97 -2.74
C GLY A 546 40.05 20.66 -3.41
N ILE A 547 40.18 20.52 -4.74
CA ILE A 547 40.15 19.19 -5.33
C ILE A 547 41.37 19.04 -6.20
N SER A 548 42.31 18.19 -5.75
CA SER A 548 43.52 17.86 -6.48
C SER A 548 43.13 17.18 -7.81
N SER A 549 43.76 17.66 -8.86
CA SER A 549 43.72 17.12 -10.22
C SER A 549 44.41 15.75 -10.28
N GLN A 550 43.74 14.71 -9.84
CA GLN A 550 44.05 13.31 -10.16
C GLN A 550 42.85 12.42 -9.81
N GLN A 551 41.84 12.50 -10.64
CA GLN A 551 40.82 11.44 -10.67
C GLN A 551 40.96 10.76 -12.02
N THR A 552 41.54 9.57 -11.97
CA THR A 552 41.70 8.66 -13.11
C THR A 552 40.33 8.24 -13.64
N CYS A 553 40.21 8.10 -14.96
CA CYS A 553 38.97 7.71 -15.69
C CYS A 553 38.46 6.30 -15.39
N ASP A 554 38.83 5.66 -14.30
CA ASP A 554 38.58 4.24 -14.05
C ASP A 554 37.17 3.90 -13.54
N ASP A 555 36.39 4.89 -13.12
CA ASP A 555 35.06 4.66 -12.53
C ASP A 555 33.86 5.17 -13.38
N GLU A 556 34.10 5.61 -14.62
CA GLU A 556 33.01 6.07 -15.48
C GLU A 556 32.17 4.91 -16.03
N MET A 557 30.85 5.04 -15.89
CA MET A 557 29.90 4.08 -16.46
C MET A 557 29.77 4.31 -17.97
N VAL A 558 30.04 3.30 -18.74
CA VAL A 558 29.94 3.32 -20.21
C VAL A 558 28.72 2.55 -20.70
N GLU A 559 28.13 3.03 -21.77
CA GLU A 559 26.98 2.38 -22.42
C GLU A 559 27.47 1.51 -23.59
N VAL A 560 27.03 0.27 -23.58
CA VAL A 560 27.40 -0.72 -24.60
C VAL A 560 26.21 -0.97 -25.51
N TYR A 561 26.43 -0.82 -26.81
CA TYR A 561 25.44 -1.03 -27.86
C TYR A 561 25.83 -2.18 -28.78
N SER A 562 24.85 -2.85 -29.38
CA SER A 562 25.07 -3.78 -30.48
C SER A 562 25.46 -3.04 -31.78
N LEU A 563 25.99 -3.77 -32.76
CA LEU A 563 26.29 -3.20 -34.10
C LEU A 563 25.04 -2.68 -34.82
N SER A 564 23.87 -3.12 -34.42
CA SER A 564 22.57 -2.61 -34.92
C SER A 564 22.06 -1.38 -34.16
N GLY A 565 22.83 -0.82 -33.22
CA GLY A 565 22.48 0.34 -32.43
C GLY A 565 21.54 0.05 -31.24
N MET A 566 21.32 -1.22 -30.89
CA MET A 566 20.50 -1.58 -29.75
C MET A 566 21.33 -1.46 -28.47
N PHE A 567 20.83 -0.75 -27.46
CA PHE A 567 21.42 -0.69 -26.13
C PHE A 567 21.48 -2.08 -25.51
N LEU A 568 22.63 -2.50 -25.04
CA LEU A 568 22.85 -3.81 -24.43
C LEU A 568 22.95 -3.73 -22.91
N ARG A 569 23.78 -2.82 -22.39
CA ARG A 569 23.98 -2.63 -20.95
C ARG A 569 24.84 -1.39 -20.64
N ARG A 570 24.83 -1.00 -19.38
CA ARG A 570 25.72 0.01 -18.80
C ARG A 570 26.64 -0.66 -17.79
N LEU A 571 27.94 -0.35 -17.83
CA LEU A 571 28.91 -0.94 -16.93
C LEU A 571 30.11 0.02 -16.72
N PRO A 572 30.86 -0.12 -15.63
CA PRO A 572 32.10 0.65 -15.43
C PRO A 572 33.10 0.40 -16.55
N ALA A 573 33.81 1.45 -16.98
CA ALA A 573 34.84 1.36 -18.03
C ALA A 573 35.90 0.27 -17.74
N SER A 574 36.23 0.07 -16.47
CA SER A 574 37.12 -0.96 -15.96
C SER A 574 36.65 -2.41 -16.24
N GLN A 575 35.35 -2.62 -16.48
CA GLN A 575 34.77 -3.94 -16.76
C GLN A 575 34.59 -4.28 -18.25
N LEU A 576 34.99 -3.39 -19.14
CA LEU A 576 34.83 -3.58 -20.58
C LEU A 576 35.57 -4.83 -21.13
N GLY A 577 36.64 -5.27 -20.47
CA GLY A 577 37.46 -6.41 -20.90
C GLY A 577 36.92 -7.80 -20.57
N PHE A 578 35.95 -7.94 -19.66
CA PHE A 578 35.62 -9.23 -19.04
C PHE A 578 34.19 -9.72 -19.19
N SER A 579 33.32 -8.98 -19.83
CA SER A 579 31.89 -9.23 -19.65
C SER A 579 31.02 -9.34 -20.91
N LEU A 580 31.62 -9.44 -22.08
CA LEU A 580 30.90 -9.55 -23.36
C LEU A 580 30.70 -10.98 -23.86
N GLY A 581 30.60 -11.98 -23.01
CA GLY A 581 30.35 -13.39 -23.38
C GLY A 581 29.96 -13.62 -24.85
N ASP A 582 30.20 -14.72 -25.46
CA ASP A 582 30.06 -15.22 -26.84
C ASP A 582 29.23 -14.48 -27.93
N ARG A 583 29.12 -13.15 -27.88
CA ARG A 583 28.48 -12.36 -28.96
C ARG A 583 29.53 -11.70 -29.86
N PRO A 584 29.51 -11.98 -31.16
CA PRO A 584 30.65 -11.69 -32.05
C PRO A 584 30.91 -10.21 -32.40
N SER A 585 30.11 -9.24 -31.92
CA SER A 585 30.35 -7.82 -32.23
C SER A 585 29.56 -6.87 -31.35
N ALA A 586 30.22 -5.96 -30.66
CA ALA A 586 29.58 -4.84 -29.93
C ALA A 586 30.30 -3.51 -30.24
N VAL A 587 29.56 -2.42 -30.26
CA VAL A 587 30.08 -1.05 -30.34
C VAL A 587 30.04 -0.45 -28.96
N VAL A 588 31.16 0.05 -28.48
CA VAL A 588 31.24 0.76 -27.19
C VAL A 588 31.30 2.25 -27.47
N VAL A 589 30.40 2.99 -26.84
CA VAL A 589 30.41 4.45 -26.83
C VAL A 589 30.92 4.91 -25.48
N LEU A 590 32.06 5.55 -25.43
CA LEU A 590 32.61 6.15 -24.22
C LEU A 590 31.98 7.54 -24.02
N PRO A 591 31.54 7.90 -22.81
CA PRO A 591 31.15 9.26 -22.52
C PRO A 591 32.36 10.20 -22.68
N ASN A 592 32.13 11.41 -23.15
CA ASN A 592 33.18 12.41 -23.34
C ASN A 592 33.83 12.80 -22.02
N CYS A 593 35.13 12.58 -21.89
CA CYS A 593 35.93 13.30 -20.93
C CYS A 593 36.00 14.77 -21.36
N VAL A 594 35.89 15.71 -20.41
CA VAL A 594 35.89 17.17 -20.63
C VAL A 594 37.11 17.56 -21.47
N GLY A 595 36.88 18.08 -22.67
CA GLY A 595 37.88 18.75 -23.50
C GLY A 595 38.21 18.15 -24.87
N GLY A 596 37.55 17.08 -25.32
CA GLY A 596 37.87 16.43 -26.60
C GLY A 596 36.63 16.10 -27.46
N THR A 597 36.80 16.16 -28.77
CA THR A 597 35.85 15.65 -29.77
C THR A 597 35.53 14.19 -29.49
N PRO A 598 34.28 13.70 -29.69
CA PRO A 598 33.92 12.32 -29.42
C PRO A 598 34.73 11.35 -30.30
N ASN A 599 35.61 10.60 -29.68
CA ASN A 599 36.31 9.53 -30.37
C ASN A 599 35.38 8.30 -30.45
N ILE A 600 34.85 8.04 -31.63
CA ILE A 600 34.27 6.74 -31.94
C ILE A 600 35.42 5.75 -31.96
N VAL A 601 35.56 4.94 -30.91
CA VAL A 601 36.55 3.84 -30.92
C VAL A 601 36.11 2.80 -31.93
N ARG A 602 36.94 2.60 -32.92
CA ARG A 602 36.77 1.72 -34.06
C ARG A 602 36.35 0.30 -33.67
N LYS A 603 35.57 -0.33 -34.56
CA LYS A 603 35.30 -1.77 -34.60
C LYS A 603 36.53 -2.57 -34.18
N GLN A 604 36.55 -3.15 -33.00
CA GLN A 604 37.43 -4.23 -32.69
C GLN A 604 36.63 -5.54 -32.72
N ARG A 605 36.94 -6.42 -33.64
CA ARG A 605 36.59 -7.84 -33.53
C ARG A 605 37.37 -8.37 -32.33
N LEU A 606 36.67 -8.66 -31.26
CA LEU A 606 37.19 -9.47 -30.20
C LEU A 606 37.20 -10.92 -30.71
N LYS A 607 38.38 -11.55 -30.69
CA LYS A 607 38.57 -12.98 -31.01
C LYS A 607 38.01 -13.84 -29.88
#